data_6997c1dad73932e842dfc2960c5c1e76
#
_entry.id   6997c1dad73932e842dfc2960c5c1e76
#
_cell.length_a   1.000
_cell.length_b   1.000
_cell.length_c   1.000
_cell.angle_alpha   90.00
_cell.angle_beta   90.00
_cell.angle_gamma   90.00
#
_symmetry.space_group_name_H-M   'P 1'
#
loop_
_entity.id
_entity.type
_entity.pdbx_description
1 polymer ?
#
loop_
_entity_poly.entity_id
_entity_poly.type
_entity_poly.pdbx_seq_one_letter_code
_entity_poly.pdbx_strand_id
1 'polypeptide(L)'
;MPFHKNHLMYALLLVISLSIIIPVLFNGGALRDRLSEKTAKALVLSCIDFRFVNDKVSFFNSIGFRDDYNKFSLAGASLGYNQTQFPEWRETCNKHIELAMQLHDINEVIVMDHMDCGAYRILYDSPSMSRQEEYELHKKNLNKFKTMINQKFPALTVTTHLMDVDGSVMS
;
A
#
# COMPACT_ATOMS: atom_id res chain seq x y z
N MET A 1 66.10 7.74 -7.10
CA MET A 1 65.03 8.21 -6.20
C MET A 1 63.71 7.56 -6.64
N PRO A 2 63.19 6.57 -5.92
CA PRO A 2 61.89 5.96 -6.21
C PRO A 2 60.97 6.03 -4.95
N PHE A 3 60.69 7.21 -4.38
CA PHE A 3 59.86 7.32 -3.20
C PHE A 3 58.51 8.03 -3.41
N HIS A 4 58.19 8.50 -4.60
CA HIS A 4 56.97 9.29 -4.82
C HIS A 4 55.76 8.52 -5.36
N LYS A 5 55.91 7.29 -5.85
CA LYS A 5 54.79 6.52 -6.40
C LYS A 5 53.92 5.82 -5.34
N ASN A 6 54.49 5.48 -4.19
CA ASN A 6 53.76 4.69 -3.18
C ASN A 6 52.78 5.55 -2.35
N HIS A 7 53.08 6.82 -2.10
CA HIS A 7 52.18 7.69 -1.33
C HIS A 7 50.87 8.02 -2.05
N LEU A 8 50.93 8.16 -3.38
CA LEU A 8 49.75 8.39 -4.21
C LEU A 8 48.81 7.15 -4.27
N MET A 9 49.43 5.95 -4.30
CA MET A 9 48.66 4.68 -4.30
C MET A 9 48.00 4.41 -2.94
N TYR A 10 48.67 4.71 -1.82
CA TYR A 10 48.05 4.58 -0.50
C TYR A 10 46.96 5.64 -0.24
N ALA A 11 47.12 6.87 -0.74
CA ALA A 11 46.10 7.89 -0.68
C ALA A 11 44.85 7.48 -1.51
N LEU A 12 45.04 6.90 -2.69
CA LEU A 12 43.97 6.42 -3.53
C LEU A 12 43.21 5.25 -2.89
N LEU A 13 43.92 4.31 -2.27
CA LEU A 13 43.31 3.17 -1.55
C LEU A 13 42.55 3.62 -0.31
N LEU A 14 43.02 4.62 0.42
CA LEU A 14 42.31 5.20 1.56
C LEU A 14 41.05 5.94 1.14
N VAL A 15 41.06 6.68 0.04
CA VAL A 15 39.87 7.37 -0.48
C VAL A 15 38.82 6.38 -0.96
N ILE A 16 39.23 5.30 -1.64
CA ILE A 16 38.33 4.25 -2.11
C ILE A 16 37.71 3.50 -0.92
N SER A 17 38.49 3.17 0.12
CA SER A 17 38.00 2.50 1.33
C SER A 17 37.04 3.39 2.11
N LEU A 18 37.29 4.69 2.22
CA LEU A 18 36.40 5.64 2.88
C LEU A 18 35.08 5.82 2.09
N SER A 19 35.15 5.83 0.75
CA SER A 19 33.95 5.97 -0.10
C SER A 19 33.02 4.75 -0.06
N ILE A 20 33.56 3.57 0.26
CA ILE A 20 32.78 2.33 0.39
C ILE A 20 32.22 2.19 1.82
N ILE A 21 32.97 2.60 2.83
CA ILE A 21 32.57 2.45 4.25
C ILE A 21 31.45 3.43 4.62
N ILE A 22 31.47 4.67 4.12
CA ILE A 22 30.44 5.68 4.45
C ILE A 22 29.03 5.23 4.01
N PRO A 23 28.78 4.74 2.77
CA PRO A 23 27.48 4.25 2.37
C PRO A 23 26.99 3.04 3.18
N VAL A 24 27.91 2.14 3.55
CA VAL A 24 27.57 0.95 4.36
C VAL A 24 27.17 1.32 5.79
N LEU A 25 27.82 2.31 6.39
CA LEU A 25 27.44 2.80 7.72
C LEU A 25 26.10 3.56 7.71
N PHE A 26 25.80 4.34 6.66
CA PHE A 26 24.52 5.02 6.52
C PHE A 26 23.36 4.06 6.25
N ASN A 27 23.58 2.99 5.45
CA ASN A 27 22.57 1.97 5.22
C ASN A 27 22.36 1.04 6.42
N GLY A 28 23.35 0.86 7.27
CA GLY A 28 23.27 0.02 8.47
C GLY A 28 22.32 0.57 9.53
N GLY A 29 22.20 1.88 9.67
CA GLY A 29 21.22 2.53 10.56
C GLY A 29 19.78 2.30 10.08
N ALA A 30 19.50 2.60 8.82
CA ALA A 30 18.19 2.41 8.22
C ALA A 30 17.74 0.93 8.20
N LEU A 31 18.67 0.00 8.03
CA LEU A 31 18.38 -1.43 8.11
C LEU A 31 18.08 -1.87 9.55
N ARG A 32 18.80 -1.35 10.54
CA ARG A 32 18.55 -1.63 11.95
C ARG A 32 17.17 -1.12 12.39
N ASP A 33 16.80 0.07 12.00
CA ASP A 33 15.50 0.66 12.31
C ASP A 33 14.36 -0.18 11.71
N ARG A 34 14.46 -0.60 10.44
CA ARG A 34 13.48 -1.50 9.81
C ARG A 34 13.36 -2.87 10.46
N LEU A 35 14.45 -3.42 11.02
CA LEU A 35 14.42 -4.72 11.71
C LEU A 35 13.88 -4.63 13.15
N SER A 36 13.89 -3.45 13.75
CA SER A 36 13.36 -3.21 15.10
C SER A 36 11.87 -2.84 15.10
N GLU A 37 11.37 -2.24 14.01
CA GLU A 37 9.98 -1.83 13.91
C GLU A 37 9.09 -2.99 13.46
N LYS A 38 8.17 -3.39 14.33
CA LYS A 38 7.21 -4.48 14.07
C LYS A 38 5.77 -3.99 14.01
N THR A 39 5.56 -2.70 14.13
CA THR A 39 4.23 -2.08 14.07
C THR A 39 3.98 -1.43 12.71
N ALA A 40 2.72 -1.29 12.35
CA ALA A 40 2.27 -0.52 11.19
C ALA A 40 0.95 0.18 11.55
N LYS A 41 0.68 1.36 10.98
CA LYS A 41 -0.55 2.11 11.26
C LYS A 41 -1.79 1.43 10.71
N ALA A 42 -1.70 0.85 9.52
CA ALA A 42 -2.88 0.37 8.80
C ALA A 42 -2.66 -0.93 8.03
N LEU A 43 -3.80 -1.54 7.63
CA LEU A 43 -3.88 -2.42 6.48
C LEU A 43 -4.60 -1.69 5.35
N VAL A 44 -3.96 -1.59 4.19
CA VAL A 44 -4.50 -0.99 2.96
C VAL A 44 -5.00 -2.08 2.03
N LEU A 45 -6.32 -2.09 1.78
CA LEU A 45 -6.95 -2.87 0.71
C LEU A 45 -7.04 -2.02 -0.55
N SER A 46 -6.51 -2.50 -1.68
CA SER A 46 -6.63 -1.82 -2.97
C SER A 46 -6.85 -2.79 -4.12
N CYS A 47 -7.29 -2.28 -5.28
CA CYS A 47 -7.42 -3.10 -6.48
C CYS A 47 -6.07 -3.66 -6.95
N ILE A 48 -6.13 -4.83 -7.61
CA ILE A 48 -4.97 -5.46 -8.27
C ILE A 48 -4.48 -4.70 -9.51
N ASP A 49 -5.20 -3.68 -9.98
CA ASP A 49 -4.88 -2.96 -11.20
C ASP A 49 -3.47 -2.38 -11.15
N PHE A 50 -2.65 -2.81 -12.12
CA PHE A 50 -1.23 -2.47 -12.20
C PHE A 50 -0.99 -0.99 -12.60
N ARG A 51 -1.96 -0.34 -13.26
CA ARG A 51 -1.84 1.05 -13.73
C ARG A 51 -1.60 2.03 -12.58
N PHE A 52 -2.17 1.76 -11.41
CA PHE A 52 -2.16 2.64 -10.24
C PHE A 52 -1.16 2.24 -9.15
N VAL A 53 -0.18 1.38 -9.44
CA VAL A 53 0.78 0.92 -8.41
C VAL A 53 1.57 2.09 -7.83
N ASN A 54 2.15 2.92 -8.71
CA ASN A 54 2.97 4.06 -8.28
C ASN A 54 2.13 5.19 -7.67
N ASP A 55 0.93 5.45 -8.23
CA ASP A 55 0.02 6.49 -7.73
C ASP A 55 -0.44 6.18 -6.31
N LYS A 56 -0.81 4.93 -6.04
CA LYS A 56 -1.14 4.46 -4.68
C LYS A 56 0.03 4.66 -3.71
N VAL A 57 1.24 4.25 -4.09
CA VAL A 57 2.44 4.45 -3.25
C VAL A 57 2.70 5.94 -3.00
N SER A 58 2.63 6.77 -4.04
CA SER A 58 2.83 8.22 -3.93
C SER A 58 1.79 8.85 -3.01
N PHE A 59 0.51 8.49 -3.17
CA PHE A 59 -0.56 8.98 -2.31
C PHE A 59 -0.33 8.60 -0.84
N PHE A 60 -0.10 7.32 -0.52
CA PHE A 60 0.11 6.89 0.86
C PHE A 60 1.35 7.52 1.49
N ASN A 61 2.43 7.70 0.71
CA ASN A 61 3.61 8.43 1.17
C ASN A 61 3.29 9.89 1.52
N SER A 62 2.45 10.56 0.71
CA SER A 62 2.09 11.97 0.89
C SER A 62 1.26 12.22 2.15
N ILE A 63 0.47 11.23 2.58
CA ILE A 63 -0.37 11.30 3.78
C ILE A 63 0.27 10.64 5.02
N GLY A 64 1.59 10.36 4.98
CA GLY A 64 2.34 9.91 6.14
C GLY A 64 2.34 8.40 6.41
N PHE A 65 2.03 7.57 5.39
CA PHE A 65 2.06 6.11 5.47
C PHE A 65 3.27 5.48 4.77
N ARG A 66 4.36 6.21 4.65
CA ARG A 66 5.57 5.69 4.03
C ARG A 66 6.13 4.51 4.82
N ASP A 67 6.18 3.33 4.20
CA ASP A 67 6.66 2.07 4.80
C ASP A 67 5.93 1.69 6.11
N ASP A 68 4.70 2.18 6.32
CA ASP A 68 3.97 2.11 7.58
C ASP A 68 2.53 1.57 7.40
N TYR A 69 2.36 0.65 6.46
CA TYR A 69 1.10 -0.06 6.25
C TYR A 69 1.31 -1.47 5.67
N ASN A 70 0.42 -2.37 6.06
CA ASN A 70 0.29 -3.70 5.45
C ASN A 70 -0.50 -3.58 4.14
N LYS A 71 -0.10 -4.30 3.12
CA LYS A 71 -0.76 -4.25 1.81
C LYS A 71 -1.54 -5.52 1.53
N PHE A 72 -2.82 -5.38 1.17
CA PHE A 72 -3.66 -6.43 0.62
C PHE A 72 -4.27 -5.98 -0.71
N SER A 73 -4.24 -6.83 -1.74
CA SER A 73 -4.77 -6.50 -3.06
C SER A 73 -5.85 -7.48 -3.47
N LEU A 74 -6.99 -6.96 -3.94
CA LEU A 74 -8.16 -7.72 -4.34
C LEU A 74 -8.80 -7.08 -5.57
N ALA A 75 -9.19 -7.87 -6.58
CA ALA A 75 -9.87 -7.32 -7.76
C ALA A 75 -11.13 -6.53 -7.35
N GLY A 76 -11.21 -5.26 -7.76
CA GLY A 76 -12.30 -4.35 -7.40
C GLY A 76 -12.29 -3.88 -5.94
N ALA A 77 -11.22 -4.14 -5.19
CA ALA A 77 -11.04 -3.74 -3.80
C ALA A 77 -12.33 -3.82 -2.94
N SER A 78 -13.05 -2.71 -2.69
CA SER A 78 -14.28 -2.73 -1.87
C SER A 78 -15.37 -3.63 -2.46
N LEU A 79 -15.57 -3.63 -3.78
CA LEU A 79 -16.52 -4.53 -4.44
C LEU A 79 -16.10 -5.99 -4.28
N GLY A 80 -14.82 -6.30 -4.47
CA GLY A 80 -14.29 -7.66 -4.30
C GLY A 80 -14.57 -8.21 -2.89
N TYR A 81 -14.45 -7.38 -1.87
CA TYR A 81 -14.83 -7.74 -0.50
C TYR A 81 -16.35 -7.90 -0.31
N ASN A 82 -17.15 -7.05 -0.96
CA ASN A 82 -18.61 -6.96 -0.75
C ASN A 82 -19.42 -7.97 -1.52
N GLN A 83 -18.88 -8.47 -2.67
CA GLN A 83 -19.59 -9.38 -3.55
C GLN A 83 -19.80 -10.76 -2.89
N THR A 84 -20.70 -11.57 -3.45
CA THR A 84 -21.10 -12.87 -2.88
C THR A 84 -20.72 -14.06 -3.77
N GLN A 85 -20.22 -13.80 -4.99
CA GLN A 85 -19.82 -14.86 -5.92
C GLN A 85 -18.57 -15.63 -5.46
N PHE A 86 -17.66 -14.93 -4.75
CA PHE A 86 -16.42 -15.48 -4.21
C PHE A 86 -16.34 -15.14 -2.71
N PRO A 87 -17.12 -15.82 -1.85
CA PRO A 87 -17.18 -15.49 -0.40
C PRO A 87 -15.84 -15.62 0.30
N GLU A 88 -14.97 -16.50 -0.19
CA GLU A 88 -13.60 -16.72 0.31
C GLU A 88 -12.71 -15.46 0.19
N TRP A 89 -13.01 -14.53 -0.71
CA TRP A 89 -12.28 -13.28 -0.82
C TRP A 89 -12.44 -12.41 0.42
N ARG A 90 -13.66 -12.34 0.94
CA ARG A 90 -13.96 -11.63 2.20
C ARG A 90 -13.32 -12.32 3.38
N GLU A 91 -13.42 -13.63 3.45
CA GLU A 91 -12.85 -14.43 4.54
C GLU A 91 -11.33 -14.27 4.60
N THR A 92 -10.66 -14.34 3.44
CA THR A 92 -9.22 -14.12 3.32
C THR A 92 -8.84 -12.70 3.75
N CYS A 93 -9.56 -11.68 3.29
CA CYS A 93 -9.30 -10.30 3.70
C CYS A 93 -9.46 -10.12 5.22
N ASN A 94 -10.53 -10.65 5.81
CA ASN A 94 -10.73 -10.62 7.26
C ASN A 94 -9.58 -11.28 8.01
N LYS A 95 -9.10 -12.43 7.50
CA LYS A 95 -7.97 -13.12 8.14
C LYS A 95 -6.67 -12.31 8.06
N HIS A 96 -6.43 -11.61 6.95
CA HIS A 96 -5.29 -10.70 6.85
C HIS A 96 -5.40 -9.51 7.81
N ILE A 97 -6.60 -8.96 8.03
CA ILE A 97 -6.84 -7.89 9.02
C ILE A 97 -6.53 -8.42 10.44
N GLU A 98 -7.05 -9.60 10.82
CA GLU A 98 -6.79 -10.22 12.11
C GLU A 98 -5.28 -10.42 12.35
N LEU A 99 -4.57 -10.94 11.35
CA LEU A 99 -3.13 -11.14 11.44
C LEU A 99 -2.35 -9.81 11.51
N ALA A 100 -2.77 -8.79 10.78
CA ALA A 100 -2.14 -7.47 10.84
C ALA A 100 -2.33 -6.80 12.21
N MET A 101 -3.51 -6.98 12.84
CA MET A 101 -3.74 -6.55 14.24
C MET A 101 -2.81 -7.28 15.22
N GLN A 102 -2.65 -8.60 15.06
CA GLN A 102 -1.83 -9.40 15.97
C GLN A 102 -0.32 -9.22 15.80
N LEU A 103 0.14 -9.07 14.56
CA LEU A 103 1.57 -9.02 14.21
C LEU A 103 2.13 -7.61 14.19
N HIS A 104 1.30 -6.63 13.82
CA HIS A 104 1.76 -5.27 13.52
C HIS A 104 0.97 -4.17 14.25
N ASP A 105 0.05 -4.57 15.15
CA ASP A 105 -0.72 -3.67 16.02
C ASP A 105 -1.43 -2.52 15.25
N ILE A 106 -1.99 -2.84 14.08
CA ILE A 106 -2.69 -1.85 13.27
C ILE A 106 -3.92 -1.31 14.00
N ASN A 107 -4.21 -0.02 13.80
CA ASN A 107 -5.40 0.64 14.34
C ASN A 107 -6.37 1.14 13.25
N GLU A 108 -6.02 0.94 11.97
CA GLU A 108 -6.81 1.41 10.85
C GLU A 108 -6.87 0.39 9.71
N VAL A 109 -8.01 0.34 9.02
CA VAL A 109 -8.16 -0.28 7.70
C VAL A 109 -8.49 0.79 6.69
N ILE A 110 -7.69 0.90 5.64
CA ILE A 110 -7.91 1.82 4.54
C ILE A 110 -8.33 1.02 3.30
N VAL A 111 -9.40 1.41 2.65
CA VAL A 111 -9.77 0.86 1.34
C VAL A 111 -9.68 1.92 0.27
N MET A 112 -9.01 1.58 -0.84
CA MET A 112 -8.85 2.45 -1.99
C MET A 112 -9.37 1.76 -3.25
N ASP A 113 -10.50 2.25 -3.76
CA ASP A 113 -11.01 1.93 -5.09
C ASP A 113 -10.40 2.87 -6.14
N HIS A 114 -10.62 2.60 -7.42
CA HIS A 114 -10.24 3.49 -8.52
C HIS A 114 -11.27 3.47 -9.63
N MET A 115 -11.41 4.60 -10.34
CA MET A 115 -12.25 4.72 -11.53
C MET A 115 -11.70 3.88 -12.70
N ASP A 116 -12.55 3.56 -13.66
CA ASP A 116 -12.26 2.70 -14.81
C ASP A 116 -11.82 1.29 -14.39
N CYS A 117 -12.51 0.73 -13.39
CA CYS A 117 -12.18 -0.57 -12.82
C CYS A 117 -12.80 -1.72 -13.62
N GLY A 118 -11.95 -2.55 -14.24
CA GLY A 118 -12.40 -3.72 -15.00
C GLY A 118 -13.22 -4.72 -14.17
N ALA A 119 -12.93 -4.87 -12.89
CA ALA A 119 -13.68 -5.76 -12.00
C ALA A 119 -15.12 -5.27 -11.79
N TYR A 120 -15.37 -3.96 -11.74
CA TYR A 120 -16.72 -3.40 -11.67
C TYR A 120 -17.52 -3.73 -12.92
N ARG A 121 -16.94 -3.59 -14.11
CA ARG A 121 -17.61 -3.93 -15.38
C ARG A 121 -17.97 -5.40 -15.47
N ILE A 122 -17.09 -6.30 -15.02
CA ILE A 122 -17.33 -7.75 -15.04
C ILE A 122 -18.37 -8.15 -13.99
N LEU A 123 -18.22 -7.72 -12.74
CA LEU A 123 -19.08 -8.19 -11.64
C LEU A 123 -20.49 -7.58 -11.65
N TYR A 124 -20.68 -6.44 -12.33
CA TYR A 124 -21.99 -5.84 -12.57
C TYR A 124 -22.57 -6.16 -13.95
N ASP A 125 -21.87 -6.96 -14.77
CA ASP A 125 -22.26 -7.27 -16.16
C ASP A 125 -22.62 -6.01 -16.98
N SER A 126 -21.80 -4.96 -16.84
CA SER A 126 -22.04 -3.64 -17.43
C SER A 126 -20.81 -3.14 -18.20
N PRO A 127 -20.58 -3.64 -19.44
CA PRO A 127 -19.39 -3.29 -20.22
C PRO A 127 -19.36 -1.81 -20.66
N SER A 128 -20.51 -1.15 -20.73
CA SER A 128 -20.67 0.25 -21.15
C SER A 128 -21.10 1.19 -20.01
N MET A 129 -20.72 0.86 -18.77
CA MET A 129 -21.00 1.68 -17.60
C MET A 129 -20.51 3.11 -17.80
N SER A 130 -21.38 4.10 -17.59
CA SER A 130 -20.99 5.51 -17.62
C SER A 130 -20.12 5.86 -16.41
N ARG A 131 -19.32 6.92 -16.54
CA ARG A 131 -18.47 7.40 -15.43
C ARG A 131 -19.29 7.73 -14.17
N GLN A 132 -20.48 8.33 -14.33
CA GLN A 132 -21.32 8.66 -13.18
C GLN A 132 -21.88 7.41 -12.50
N GLU A 133 -22.35 6.42 -13.26
CA GLU A 133 -22.82 5.14 -12.72
C GLU A 133 -21.71 4.42 -11.96
N GLU A 134 -20.51 4.38 -12.54
CA GLU A 134 -19.33 3.78 -11.90
C GLU A 134 -19.00 4.49 -10.58
N TYR A 135 -18.99 5.83 -10.59
CA TYR A 135 -18.75 6.62 -9.39
C TYR A 135 -19.73 6.29 -8.24
N GLU A 136 -21.03 6.25 -8.54
CA GLU A 136 -22.05 5.92 -7.54
C GLU A 136 -21.92 4.48 -7.02
N LEU A 137 -21.54 3.54 -7.88
CA LEU A 137 -21.27 2.17 -7.46
C LEU A 137 -20.05 2.06 -6.56
N HIS A 138 -18.97 2.82 -6.83
CA HIS A 138 -17.82 2.91 -5.93
C HIS A 138 -18.22 3.46 -4.57
N LYS A 139 -18.93 4.59 -4.51
CA LYS A 139 -19.42 5.17 -3.26
C LYS A 139 -20.25 4.18 -2.44
N LYS A 140 -21.18 3.49 -3.09
CA LYS A 140 -22.02 2.45 -2.46
C LYS A 140 -21.16 1.32 -1.88
N ASN A 141 -20.17 0.82 -2.63
CA ASN A 141 -19.32 -0.28 -2.18
C ASN A 141 -18.36 0.14 -1.07
N LEU A 142 -17.76 1.33 -1.16
CA LEU A 142 -16.91 1.88 -0.11
C LEU A 142 -17.68 2.05 1.21
N ASN A 143 -18.90 2.58 1.17
CA ASN A 143 -19.75 2.71 2.35
C ASN A 143 -20.17 1.34 2.93
N LYS A 144 -20.51 0.37 2.08
CA LYS A 144 -20.84 -0.99 2.52
C LYS A 144 -19.63 -1.67 3.17
N PHE A 145 -18.46 -1.56 2.55
CA PHE A 145 -17.20 -2.06 3.11
C PHE A 145 -16.94 -1.47 4.49
N LYS A 146 -16.99 -0.14 4.62
CA LYS A 146 -16.80 0.56 5.89
C LYS A 146 -17.75 0.04 6.97
N THR A 147 -19.03 -0.10 6.64
CA THR A 147 -20.03 -0.63 7.58
C THR A 147 -19.68 -2.05 8.04
N MET A 148 -19.33 -2.93 7.09
CA MET A 148 -19.03 -4.34 7.42
C MET A 148 -17.76 -4.49 8.25
N ILE A 149 -16.71 -3.71 7.96
CA ILE A 149 -15.48 -3.73 8.75
C ILE A 149 -15.72 -3.18 10.14
N ASN A 150 -16.42 -2.05 10.29
CA ASN A 150 -16.75 -1.48 11.61
C ASN A 150 -17.57 -2.45 12.48
N GLN A 151 -18.46 -3.24 11.87
CA GLN A 151 -19.23 -4.25 12.58
C GLN A 151 -18.36 -5.43 13.05
N LYS A 152 -17.43 -5.86 12.20
CA LYS A 152 -16.58 -7.04 12.51
C LYS A 152 -15.39 -6.68 13.39
N PHE A 153 -14.80 -5.50 13.20
CA PHE A 153 -13.60 -5.02 13.88
C PHE A 153 -13.85 -3.63 14.50
N PRO A 154 -14.67 -3.53 15.55
CA PRO A 154 -15.10 -2.24 16.10
C PRO A 154 -13.96 -1.41 16.71
N ALA A 155 -12.81 -2.02 16.96
CA ALA A 155 -11.62 -1.33 17.46
C ALA A 155 -10.82 -0.60 16.37
N LEU A 156 -11.09 -0.89 15.09
CA LEU A 156 -10.36 -0.30 13.97
C LEU A 156 -11.09 0.92 13.40
N THR A 157 -10.33 1.95 13.06
CA THR A 157 -10.82 3.04 12.20
C THR A 157 -10.92 2.55 10.75
N VAL A 158 -11.91 3.05 9.99
CA VAL A 158 -12.04 2.71 8.56
C VAL A 158 -12.07 3.97 7.71
N THR A 159 -11.07 4.12 6.85
CA THR A 159 -10.95 5.22 5.89
C THR A 159 -11.15 4.70 4.46
N THR A 160 -11.85 5.49 3.64
CA THR A 160 -12.18 5.11 2.26
C THR A 160 -11.68 6.15 1.28
N HIS A 161 -11.09 5.71 0.18
CA HIS A 161 -10.60 6.57 -0.90
C HIS A 161 -11.07 6.06 -2.27
N LEU A 162 -11.30 6.98 -3.19
CA LEU A 162 -11.53 6.70 -4.60
C LEU A 162 -10.49 7.45 -5.43
N MET A 163 -9.70 6.73 -6.19
CA MET A 163 -8.69 7.28 -7.09
C MET A 163 -9.25 7.47 -8.49
N ASP A 164 -9.01 8.61 -9.10
CA ASP A 164 -9.35 8.86 -10.49
C ASP A 164 -8.34 8.24 -11.45
N VAL A 165 -8.67 8.23 -12.75
CA VAL A 165 -7.82 7.66 -13.82
C VAL A 165 -6.48 8.39 -14.01
N ASP A 166 -6.37 9.63 -13.54
CA ASP A 166 -5.13 10.41 -13.55
C ASP A 166 -4.25 10.21 -12.30
N GLY A 167 -4.66 9.31 -11.39
CA GLY A 167 -3.97 9.03 -10.12
C GLY A 167 -4.31 9.98 -8.99
N SER A 168 -5.13 10.99 -9.20
CA SER A 168 -5.61 11.86 -8.12
C SER A 168 -6.67 11.18 -7.25
N VAL A 169 -6.74 11.55 -5.96
CA VAL A 169 -7.78 11.03 -5.06
C VAL A 169 -8.94 12.00 -5.02
N MET A 170 -10.12 11.48 -5.33
CA MET A 170 -11.37 12.25 -5.38
C MET A 170 -11.84 12.59 -3.96
N SER A 171 -12.29 13.82 -3.79
CA SER A 171 -12.84 14.35 -2.52
C SER A 171 -14.33 14.02 -2.35
#